data_8f62e53fba83def3a3b60dc1e2cb5a02
#
_entry.id   8f62e53fba83def3a3b60dc1e2cb5a02
#
_cell.length_a   1.000
_cell.length_b   1.000
_cell.length_c   1.000
_cell.angle_alpha   90.00
_cell.angle_beta   90.00
_cell.angle_gamma   90.00
#
_symmetry.space_group_name_H-M   'P 1'
#
loop_
_entity.id
_entity.type
_entity.pdbx_description
1 polymer ?
#
loop_
_entity_poly.entity_id
_entity_poly.type
_entity_poly.pdbx_seq_one_letter_code
_entity_poly.pdbx_strand_id
1 'polypeptide(L)'
;METNYYHPRELEEAAALLEEQEGTVLVNGGSDIILSISAGKITPTGIIDIRGIKSMNTITDDGQYVHIGGNVTYRQMQDSPVCGRIGGLARAAGSVGSPVIRMVATPAGNIATAAPSADCASMMLALDTELVLVSVRGERIVRQKDIYLGAYKTDIQSNEIIKEMRFPSPGPDKGSGYARFSRRKSQDIAKVIAGAVVTVDKKGRCLSAVISLGALNATAVLAPSIGERIKGLGRDEAIQLALKFFPREAGLRESYFKRYKEETTCNAIAEALDMAFAETERGDLCYACGSL
;
A
#
# COMPACT_ATOMS: atom_id res chain seq x y z
N MET A 1 4.46 -25.26 25.63
CA MET A 1 5.60 -25.41 24.72
C MET A 1 6.43 -24.16 24.83
N GLU A 2 7.75 -24.29 24.99
CA GLU A 2 8.64 -23.13 24.87
C GLU A 2 8.66 -22.71 23.39
N THR A 3 8.41 -21.43 23.13
CA THR A 3 8.50 -20.86 21.78
C THR A 3 9.92 -20.33 21.59
N ASN A 4 10.63 -20.85 20.61
CA ASN A 4 11.98 -20.38 20.29
C ASN A 4 11.92 -18.94 19.76
N TYR A 5 12.96 -18.14 20.06
CA TYR A 5 13.08 -16.78 19.58
C TYR A 5 14.42 -16.58 18.86
N TYR A 6 14.34 -16.21 17.59
CA TYR A 6 15.50 -15.97 16.72
C TYR A 6 15.56 -14.49 16.35
N HIS A 7 16.78 -13.95 16.33
CA HIS A 7 16.97 -12.52 16.03
C HIS A 7 18.13 -12.32 15.05
N PRO A 8 17.94 -12.72 13.77
CA PRO A 8 18.94 -12.60 12.73
C PRO A 8 19.30 -11.13 12.46
N ARG A 9 20.54 -10.91 12.04
CA ARG A 9 21.06 -9.60 11.68
C ARG A 9 21.23 -9.41 10.19
N GLU A 10 21.27 -10.52 9.45
CA GLU A 10 21.40 -10.54 7.99
C GLU A 10 20.21 -11.27 7.37
N LEU A 11 19.90 -10.90 6.12
CA LEU A 11 18.73 -11.43 5.41
C LEU A 11 18.89 -12.91 5.09
N GLU A 12 20.10 -13.32 4.74
CA GLU A 12 20.48 -14.70 4.44
C GLU A 12 20.29 -15.60 5.66
N GLU A 13 20.67 -15.13 6.85
CA GLU A 13 20.44 -15.83 8.11
C GLU A 13 18.94 -16.00 8.39
N ALA A 14 18.14 -14.93 8.17
CA ALA A 14 16.69 -15.01 8.33
C ALA A 14 16.04 -16.01 7.37
N ALA A 15 16.49 -16.03 6.10
CA ALA A 15 16.01 -16.97 5.09
C ALA A 15 16.36 -18.42 5.44
N ALA A 16 17.58 -18.68 5.92
CA ALA A 16 18.00 -19.99 6.38
C ALA A 16 17.16 -20.48 7.57
N LEU A 17 16.98 -19.65 8.58
CA LEU A 17 16.12 -19.97 9.72
C LEU A 17 14.68 -20.28 9.32
N LEU A 18 14.13 -19.53 8.36
CA LEU A 18 12.75 -19.73 7.88
C LEU A 18 12.58 -21.03 7.09
N GLU A 19 13.62 -21.49 6.41
CA GLU A 19 13.65 -22.78 5.69
C GLU A 19 13.85 -23.96 6.66
N GLU A 20 14.73 -23.82 7.65
CA GLU A 20 15.13 -24.90 8.56
C GLU A 20 14.17 -25.12 9.73
N GLN A 21 13.53 -24.06 10.21
CA GLN A 21 12.72 -24.07 11.43
C GLN A 21 11.23 -24.15 11.09
N GLU A 22 10.74 -25.36 10.87
CA GLU A 22 9.34 -25.60 10.51
C GLU A 22 8.37 -25.07 11.57
N GLY A 23 7.29 -24.44 11.12
CA GLY A 23 6.24 -23.89 11.98
C GLY A 23 6.60 -22.56 12.65
N THR A 24 7.74 -21.95 12.30
CA THR A 24 8.11 -20.61 12.74
C THR A 24 7.30 -19.53 12.01
N VAL A 25 7.24 -18.34 12.59
CA VAL A 25 6.63 -17.16 11.98
C VAL A 25 7.60 -15.99 11.93
N LEU A 26 7.54 -15.23 10.84
CA LEU A 26 8.25 -13.96 10.74
C LEU A 26 7.54 -12.88 11.52
N VAL A 27 8.28 -12.13 12.32
CA VAL A 27 7.83 -10.91 12.96
C VAL A 27 8.64 -9.74 12.44
N ASN A 28 7.93 -8.84 11.77
CA ASN A 28 8.40 -7.52 11.40
C ASN A 28 7.80 -6.50 12.40
N GLY A 29 6.84 -5.65 12.01
CA GLY A 29 6.18 -4.73 12.93
C GLY A 29 5.37 -5.37 14.07
N GLY A 30 4.95 -6.61 13.92
CA GLY A 30 4.26 -7.40 14.95
C GLY A 30 2.80 -7.01 15.20
N SER A 31 2.28 -5.91 14.63
CA SER A 31 0.97 -5.34 14.97
C SER A 31 -0.22 -6.27 14.70
N ASP A 32 -0.11 -7.21 13.76
CA ASP A 32 -1.15 -8.21 13.45
C ASP A 32 -0.80 -9.60 13.97
N ILE A 33 0.42 -10.07 13.70
CA ILE A 33 0.82 -11.44 14.00
C ILE A 33 0.84 -11.70 15.52
N ILE A 34 1.32 -10.76 16.32
CA ILE A 34 1.34 -10.91 17.80
C ILE A 34 -0.07 -10.97 18.37
N LEU A 35 -1.02 -10.20 17.82
CA LEU A 35 -2.42 -10.29 18.22
C LEU A 35 -3.02 -11.67 17.86
N SER A 36 -2.66 -12.22 16.69
CA SER A 36 -3.11 -13.54 16.27
C SER A 36 -2.54 -14.66 17.15
N ILE A 37 -1.28 -14.56 17.56
CA ILE A 37 -0.65 -15.47 18.53
C ILE A 37 -1.34 -15.35 19.90
N SER A 38 -1.51 -14.13 20.40
CA SER A 38 -2.16 -13.88 21.70
C SER A 38 -3.62 -14.36 21.76
N ALA A 39 -4.30 -14.31 20.62
CA ALA A 39 -5.67 -14.81 20.49
C ALA A 39 -5.76 -16.34 20.27
N GLY A 40 -4.62 -17.06 20.26
CA GLY A 40 -4.56 -18.50 20.01
C GLY A 40 -4.95 -18.92 18.58
N LYS A 41 -4.97 -17.99 17.64
CA LYS A 41 -5.26 -18.29 16.22
C LYS A 41 -4.06 -18.93 15.51
N ILE A 42 -2.86 -18.62 15.97
CA ILE A 42 -1.59 -19.15 15.49
C ILE A 42 -0.80 -19.60 16.72
N THR A 43 -0.22 -20.79 16.64
CA THR A 43 0.63 -21.36 17.68
C THR A 43 1.97 -21.73 17.06
N PRO A 44 2.90 -20.76 16.90
CA PRO A 44 4.17 -21.01 16.25
C PRO A 44 5.13 -21.79 17.16
N THR A 45 6.00 -22.60 16.54
CA THR A 45 7.12 -23.28 17.20
C THR A 45 8.26 -22.32 17.55
N GLY A 46 8.35 -21.21 16.81
CA GLY A 46 9.33 -20.16 17.01
C GLY A 46 8.95 -18.84 16.34
N ILE A 47 9.62 -17.80 16.74
CA ILE A 47 9.48 -16.44 16.21
C ILE A 47 10.82 -16.02 15.62
N ILE A 48 10.82 -15.59 14.36
CA ILE A 48 11.98 -15.01 13.68
C ILE A 48 11.74 -13.49 13.59
N ASP A 49 12.42 -12.73 14.42
CA ASP A 49 12.32 -11.27 14.48
C ASP A 49 13.32 -10.63 13.51
N ILE A 50 12.84 -10.15 12.39
CA ILE A 50 13.66 -9.57 11.31
C ILE A 50 13.90 -8.06 11.47
N ARG A 51 13.41 -7.41 12.51
CA ARG A 51 13.57 -5.95 12.74
C ARG A 51 15.04 -5.53 12.87
N GLY A 52 15.91 -6.47 13.26
CA GLY A 52 17.35 -6.24 13.40
C GLY A 52 18.13 -6.13 12.10
N ILE A 53 17.53 -6.50 10.95
CA ILE A 53 18.19 -6.51 9.64
C ILE A 53 18.20 -5.08 9.07
N LYS A 54 19.36 -4.42 9.17
CA LYS A 54 19.51 -3.00 8.81
C LYS A 54 19.37 -2.74 7.30
N SER A 55 19.80 -3.68 6.47
CA SER A 55 19.73 -3.58 5.01
C SER A 55 18.28 -3.45 4.49
N MET A 56 17.31 -3.93 5.26
CA MET A 56 15.88 -3.85 4.95
C MET A 56 15.21 -2.57 5.47
N ASN A 57 15.95 -1.63 6.07
CA ASN A 57 15.39 -0.43 6.70
C ASN A 57 15.83 0.85 5.97
N THR A 58 15.63 0.89 4.66
CA THR A 58 16.04 2.00 3.79
C THR A 58 14.88 2.48 2.92
N ILE A 59 14.86 3.78 2.61
CA ILE A 59 13.97 4.38 1.61
C ILE A 59 14.87 5.17 0.66
N THR A 60 14.88 4.80 -0.60
CA THR A 60 15.69 5.45 -1.64
C THR A 60 14.89 5.68 -2.92
N ASP A 61 15.37 6.58 -3.75
CA ASP A 61 14.88 6.81 -5.10
C ASP A 61 16.10 6.92 -6.02
N ASP A 62 16.21 6.00 -6.97
CA ASP A 62 17.31 5.95 -7.93
C ASP A 62 16.99 6.68 -9.25
N GLY A 63 15.81 7.32 -9.31
CA GLY A 63 15.29 8.01 -10.49
C GLY A 63 14.47 7.08 -11.43
N GLN A 64 14.60 5.77 -11.30
CA GLN A 64 13.78 4.79 -12.01
C GLN A 64 12.72 4.20 -11.08
N TYR A 65 13.11 3.83 -9.86
CA TYR A 65 12.24 3.27 -8.84
C TYR A 65 12.41 3.98 -7.50
N VAL A 66 11.31 4.08 -6.78
CA VAL A 66 11.32 4.30 -5.34
C VAL A 66 11.38 2.94 -4.66
N HIS A 67 12.36 2.75 -3.79
CA HIS A 67 12.60 1.53 -3.03
C HIS A 67 12.25 1.75 -1.57
N ILE A 68 11.45 0.86 -1.00
CA ILE A 68 11.05 0.86 0.41
C ILE A 68 11.39 -0.50 0.99
N GLY A 69 12.38 -0.57 1.86
CA GLY A 69 12.82 -1.82 2.50
C GLY A 69 11.72 -2.46 3.35
N GLY A 70 11.75 -3.78 3.46
CA GLY A 70 10.71 -4.56 4.15
C GLY A 70 10.52 -4.21 5.62
N ASN A 71 11.55 -3.68 6.30
CA ASN A 71 11.50 -3.27 7.71
C ASN A 71 11.13 -1.80 7.91
N VAL A 72 10.95 -1.02 6.85
CA VAL A 72 10.55 0.38 6.94
C VAL A 72 9.18 0.48 7.60
N THR A 73 9.09 1.33 8.63
CA THR A 73 7.83 1.59 9.33
C THR A 73 7.03 2.71 8.68
N TYR A 74 5.74 2.78 8.94
CA TYR A 74 4.91 3.90 8.49
C TYR A 74 5.39 5.24 9.02
N ARG A 75 5.97 5.27 10.22
CA ARG A 75 6.55 6.49 10.79
C ARG A 75 7.74 6.96 9.94
N GLN A 76 8.63 6.05 9.56
CA GLN A 76 9.76 6.39 8.68
C GLN A 76 9.31 6.86 7.30
N MET A 77 8.24 6.27 6.74
CA MET A 77 7.66 6.77 5.49
C MET A 77 7.13 8.20 5.63
N GLN A 78 6.48 8.54 6.75
CA GLN A 78 5.98 9.89 7.00
C GLN A 78 7.11 10.93 7.13
N ASP A 79 8.24 10.53 7.71
CA ASP A 79 9.40 11.39 7.91
C ASP A 79 10.33 11.46 6.67
N SER A 80 10.12 10.56 5.68
CA SER A 80 10.95 10.46 4.49
C SER A 80 10.62 11.56 3.47
N PRO A 81 11.62 12.36 3.04
CA PRO A 81 11.42 13.29 1.94
C PRO A 81 11.03 12.61 0.61
N VAL A 82 11.48 11.36 0.40
CA VAL A 82 11.15 10.57 -0.79
C VAL A 82 9.66 10.24 -0.80
N CYS A 83 9.12 9.70 0.31
CA CYS A 83 7.69 9.42 0.41
C CYS A 83 6.86 10.71 0.45
N GLY A 84 7.37 11.77 1.07
CA GLY A 84 6.70 13.06 1.19
C GLY A 84 6.37 13.74 -0.15
N ARG A 85 7.15 13.45 -1.20
CA ARG A 85 6.88 13.93 -2.56
C ARG A 85 5.70 13.24 -3.24
N ILE A 86 5.24 12.12 -2.70
CA ILE A 86 4.16 11.29 -3.24
C ILE A 86 2.97 11.45 -2.29
N GLY A 87 2.16 12.49 -2.52
CA GLY A 87 1.15 12.94 -1.56
C GLY A 87 0.14 11.87 -1.17
N GLY A 88 -0.31 11.07 -2.14
CA GLY A 88 -1.19 9.93 -1.89
C GLY A 88 -0.55 8.88 -0.95
N LEU A 89 0.73 8.56 -1.15
CA LEU A 89 1.47 7.62 -0.31
C LEU A 89 1.70 8.15 1.10
N ALA A 90 2.12 9.42 1.22
CA ALA A 90 2.31 10.08 2.50
C ALA A 90 1.01 10.11 3.33
N ARG A 91 -0.12 10.45 2.68
CA ARG A 91 -1.45 10.44 3.30
C ARG A 91 -1.89 9.04 3.72
N ALA A 92 -1.67 8.03 2.87
CA ALA A 92 -1.98 6.64 3.18
C ALA A 92 -1.18 6.15 4.39
N ALA A 93 0.13 6.35 4.42
CA ALA A 93 0.99 6.00 5.55
C ALA A 93 0.53 6.68 6.85
N GLY A 94 0.14 7.96 6.77
CA GLY A 94 -0.37 8.75 7.90
C GLY A 94 -1.72 8.28 8.44
N SER A 95 -2.51 7.56 7.64
CA SER A 95 -3.85 7.09 8.03
C SER A 95 -3.85 5.75 8.79
N VAL A 96 -2.74 5.01 8.78
CA VAL A 96 -2.64 3.68 9.38
C VAL A 96 -2.69 3.76 10.91
N GLY A 97 -3.65 3.11 11.51
CA GLY A 97 -3.77 2.91 12.95
C GLY A 97 -3.63 4.18 13.79
N SER A 98 -2.83 4.10 14.85
CA SER A 98 -2.43 5.21 15.71
C SER A 98 -0.96 5.61 15.49
N PRO A 99 -0.51 6.79 16.00
CA PRO A 99 0.92 7.14 15.97
C PRO A 99 1.83 6.03 16.52
N VAL A 100 1.43 5.38 17.62
CA VAL A 100 2.21 4.28 18.23
C VAL A 100 2.28 3.06 17.30
N ILE A 101 1.16 2.69 16.66
CA ILE A 101 1.15 1.60 15.67
C ILE A 101 2.09 1.92 14.51
N ARG A 102 2.08 3.15 14.01
CA ARG A 102 2.96 3.55 12.89
C ARG A 102 4.45 3.52 13.21
N MET A 103 4.83 3.55 14.49
CA MET A 103 6.24 3.40 14.91
C MET A 103 6.77 1.98 14.73
N VAL A 104 5.90 0.98 14.62
CA VAL A 104 6.29 -0.44 14.50
C VAL A 104 5.73 -1.12 13.25
N ALA A 105 4.50 -0.81 12.86
CA ALA A 105 3.86 -1.42 11.69
C ALA A 105 4.55 -1.01 10.38
N THR A 106 4.66 -1.99 9.46
CA THR A 106 5.35 -1.84 8.18
C THR A 106 4.41 -2.05 7.01
N PRO A 107 4.60 -1.38 5.88
CA PRO A 107 3.83 -1.65 4.66
C PRO A 107 4.02 -3.08 4.15
N ALA A 108 5.22 -3.66 4.27
CA ALA A 108 5.47 -5.06 3.91
C ALA A 108 4.58 -6.03 4.71
N GLY A 109 4.51 -5.85 6.04
CA GLY A 109 3.61 -6.64 6.90
C GLY A 109 2.13 -6.43 6.54
N ASN A 110 1.73 -5.21 6.21
CA ASN A 110 0.36 -4.89 5.79
C ASN A 110 -0.03 -5.58 4.48
N ILE A 111 0.87 -5.60 3.48
CA ILE A 111 0.69 -6.31 2.22
C ILE A 111 0.63 -7.83 2.46
N ALA A 112 1.59 -8.38 3.24
CA ALA A 112 1.65 -9.82 3.54
C ALA A 112 0.42 -10.33 4.30
N THR A 113 -0.15 -9.51 5.20
CA THR A 113 -1.39 -9.83 5.92
C THR A 113 -2.60 -9.93 4.99
N ALA A 114 -2.61 -9.24 3.87
CA ALA A 114 -3.70 -9.22 2.89
C ALA A 114 -5.09 -8.96 3.51
N ALA A 115 -5.16 -8.08 4.51
CA ALA A 115 -6.43 -7.69 5.11
C ALA A 115 -7.28 -6.89 4.09
N PRO A 116 -8.60 -7.13 4.00
CA PRO A 116 -9.47 -6.40 3.07
C PRO A 116 -9.43 -4.88 3.22
N SER A 117 -9.18 -4.39 4.44
CA SER A 117 -9.11 -2.97 4.78
C SER A 117 -7.68 -2.49 5.02
N ALA A 118 -6.70 -3.10 4.36
CA ALA A 118 -5.30 -2.70 4.43
C ALA A 118 -5.12 -1.30 3.83
N ASP A 119 -4.98 -0.30 4.69
CA ASP A 119 -5.01 1.12 4.33
C ASP A 119 -3.95 1.47 3.25
N CYS A 120 -2.67 1.26 3.55
CA CYS A 120 -1.58 1.66 2.65
C CYS A 120 -1.42 0.73 1.44
N ALA A 121 -1.76 -0.56 1.59
CA ALA A 121 -1.65 -1.55 0.51
C ALA A 121 -2.47 -1.14 -0.73
N SER A 122 -3.63 -0.49 -0.53
CA SER A 122 -4.44 0.02 -1.65
C SER A 122 -3.69 1.12 -2.42
N MET A 123 -3.03 2.07 -1.74
CA MET A 123 -2.27 3.12 -2.41
C MET A 123 -1.04 2.56 -3.14
N MET A 124 -0.33 1.62 -2.52
CA MET A 124 0.82 0.96 -3.14
C MET A 124 0.40 0.15 -4.38
N LEU A 125 -0.81 -0.43 -4.37
CA LEU A 125 -1.38 -1.09 -5.55
C LEU A 125 -1.60 -0.10 -6.71
N ALA A 126 -2.06 1.12 -6.43
CA ALA A 126 -2.21 2.16 -7.46
C ALA A 126 -0.86 2.64 -8.02
N LEU A 127 0.21 2.57 -7.24
CA LEU A 127 1.58 2.90 -7.66
C LEU A 127 2.24 1.80 -8.50
N ASP A 128 1.54 0.69 -8.81
CA ASP A 128 2.06 -0.50 -9.52
C ASP A 128 3.26 -1.13 -8.79
N THR A 129 3.13 -1.32 -7.49
CA THR A 129 4.19 -1.81 -6.63
C THR A 129 4.58 -3.24 -6.98
N GLU A 130 5.89 -3.49 -7.03
CA GLU A 130 6.55 -4.79 -7.08
C GLU A 130 7.10 -5.15 -5.71
N LEU A 131 7.06 -6.43 -5.37
CA LEU A 131 7.67 -7.01 -4.18
C LEU A 131 8.90 -7.81 -4.58
N VAL A 132 10.02 -7.57 -3.94
CA VAL A 132 11.21 -8.41 -4.03
C VAL A 132 11.14 -9.41 -2.88
N LEU A 133 10.88 -10.67 -3.21
CA LEU A 133 10.78 -11.78 -2.29
C LEU A 133 12.08 -12.58 -2.29
N VAL A 134 12.57 -12.92 -1.11
CA VAL A 134 13.84 -13.62 -0.91
C VAL A 134 13.63 -14.90 -0.12
N SER A 135 14.30 -15.95 -0.54
CA SER A 135 14.42 -17.24 0.17
C SER A 135 15.84 -17.78 -0.02
N VAL A 136 16.15 -18.91 0.59
CA VAL A 136 17.44 -19.64 0.34
C VAL A 136 17.62 -20.03 -1.12
N ARG A 137 16.56 -20.07 -1.92
CA ARG A 137 16.59 -20.39 -3.36
C ARG A 137 16.87 -19.18 -4.24
N GLY A 138 17.01 -17.98 -3.67
CA GLY A 138 17.26 -16.74 -4.38
C GLY A 138 16.12 -15.75 -4.28
N GLU A 139 16.11 -14.79 -5.20
CA GLU A 139 15.12 -13.69 -5.27
C GLU A 139 14.12 -13.94 -6.39
N ARG A 140 12.84 -13.55 -6.16
CA ARG A 140 11.83 -13.39 -7.20
C ARG A 140 11.13 -12.06 -7.05
N ILE A 141 10.74 -11.46 -8.17
CA ILE A 141 10.00 -10.20 -8.20
C ILE A 141 8.58 -10.50 -8.66
N VAL A 142 7.61 -10.02 -7.90
CA VAL A 142 6.18 -10.19 -8.20
C VAL A 142 5.46 -8.86 -8.07
N ARG A 143 4.46 -8.61 -8.90
CA ARG A 143 3.61 -7.43 -8.73
C ARG A 143 2.65 -7.62 -7.58
N GLN A 144 2.45 -6.58 -6.79
CA GLN A 144 1.51 -6.63 -5.67
C GLN A 144 0.11 -7.08 -6.08
N LYS A 145 -0.38 -6.69 -7.25
CA LYS A 145 -1.71 -7.09 -7.76
C LYS A 145 -1.88 -8.60 -7.95
N ASP A 146 -0.78 -9.32 -8.17
CA ASP A 146 -0.79 -10.74 -8.54
C ASP A 146 -0.62 -11.66 -7.32
N ILE A 147 -0.29 -11.10 -6.13
CA ILE A 147 -0.06 -11.93 -4.93
C ILE A 147 -1.32 -12.27 -4.15
N TYR A 148 -2.43 -11.56 -4.35
CA TYR A 148 -3.62 -11.72 -3.53
C TYR A 148 -4.49 -12.90 -4.00
N LEU A 149 -4.58 -13.93 -3.18
CA LEU A 149 -5.44 -15.11 -3.42
C LEU A 149 -6.81 -14.98 -2.74
N GLY A 150 -6.97 -14.03 -1.82
CA GLY A 150 -8.19 -13.77 -1.08
C GLY A 150 -7.92 -13.03 0.22
N ALA A 151 -8.95 -12.81 1.03
CA ALA A 151 -8.81 -12.18 2.33
C ALA A 151 -7.84 -12.98 3.22
N TYR A 152 -6.79 -12.33 3.71
CA TYR A 152 -5.73 -12.94 4.53
C TYR A 152 -5.01 -14.10 3.85
N LYS A 153 -4.94 -14.10 2.51
CA LYS A 153 -4.24 -15.13 1.72
C LYS A 153 -3.44 -14.49 0.60
N THR A 154 -2.17 -14.84 0.54
CA THR A 154 -1.24 -14.41 -0.52
C THR A 154 -0.53 -15.61 -1.14
N ASP A 155 0.10 -15.39 -2.31
CA ASP A 155 1.01 -16.33 -2.97
C ASP A 155 2.44 -16.27 -2.40
N ILE A 156 2.69 -15.45 -1.39
CA ILE A 156 3.98 -15.40 -0.69
C ILE A 156 4.15 -16.73 0.05
N GLN A 157 5.23 -17.46 -0.29
CA GLN A 157 5.48 -18.77 0.29
C GLN A 157 5.94 -18.65 1.76
N SER A 158 5.73 -19.70 2.55
CA SER A 158 6.07 -19.70 3.98
C SER A 158 7.56 -19.48 4.27
N ASN A 159 8.42 -19.72 3.29
CA ASN A 159 9.88 -19.55 3.35
C ASN A 159 10.36 -18.29 2.61
N GLU A 160 9.48 -17.36 2.27
CA GLU A 160 9.84 -16.12 1.61
C GLU A 160 9.70 -14.91 2.53
N ILE A 161 10.63 -13.97 2.36
CA ILE A 161 10.70 -12.69 3.08
C ILE A 161 10.52 -11.57 2.07
N ILE A 162 9.65 -10.60 2.34
CA ILE A 162 9.59 -9.36 1.56
C ILE A 162 10.81 -8.52 1.93
N LYS A 163 11.85 -8.57 1.08
CA LYS A 163 13.07 -7.76 1.23
C LYS A 163 12.80 -6.29 1.04
N GLU A 164 12.08 -5.95 -0.02
CA GLU A 164 11.66 -4.59 -0.34
C GLU A 164 10.38 -4.55 -1.18
N MET A 165 9.77 -3.39 -1.17
CA MET A 165 8.72 -3.00 -2.09
C MET A 165 9.27 -1.88 -2.97
N ARG A 166 9.01 -1.92 -4.29
CA ARG A 166 9.44 -0.86 -5.19
C ARG A 166 8.34 -0.52 -6.19
N PHE A 167 8.32 0.71 -6.63
CA PHE A 167 7.40 1.18 -7.68
C PHE A 167 8.08 2.26 -8.53
N PRO A 168 7.63 2.47 -9.79
CA PRO A 168 8.24 3.46 -10.67
C PRO A 168 8.27 4.85 -10.04
N SER A 169 9.43 5.49 -10.03
CA SER A 169 9.57 6.85 -9.50
C SER A 169 8.66 7.80 -10.28
N PRO A 170 7.76 8.55 -9.60
CA PRO A 170 6.83 9.43 -10.29
C PRO A 170 7.57 10.63 -10.87
N GLY A 171 7.36 10.87 -12.18
CA GLY A 171 7.80 12.09 -12.85
C GLY A 171 6.95 13.31 -12.48
N PRO A 172 7.31 14.49 -12.95
CA PRO A 172 6.60 15.75 -12.65
C PRO A 172 5.18 15.80 -13.24
N ASP A 173 4.90 14.99 -14.25
CA ASP A 173 3.60 14.84 -14.91
C ASP A 173 2.66 13.88 -14.18
N LYS A 174 3.14 13.26 -13.09
CA LYS A 174 2.37 12.30 -12.28
C LYS A 174 2.00 12.87 -10.93
N GLY A 175 0.74 12.71 -10.57
CA GLY A 175 0.25 13.01 -9.23
C GLY A 175 -0.44 11.80 -8.62
N SER A 176 -0.46 11.77 -7.30
CA SER A 176 -1.05 10.71 -6.51
C SER A 176 -2.06 11.23 -5.49
N GLY A 177 -3.11 10.47 -5.24
CA GLY A 177 -4.13 10.85 -4.27
C GLY A 177 -4.65 9.65 -3.49
N TYR A 178 -5.11 9.91 -2.28
CA TYR A 178 -5.62 8.90 -1.39
C TYR A 178 -6.79 9.43 -0.57
N ALA A 179 -7.87 8.68 -0.55
CA ALA A 179 -9.03 8.95 0.26
C ALA A 179 -9.44 7.73 1.09
N ARG A 180 -9.87 7.97 2.32
CA ARG A 180 -10.24 6.94 3.28
C ARG A 180 -11.48 7.35 4.05
N PHE A 181 -12.51 6.55 3.96
CA PHE A 181 -13.76 6.75 4.68
C PHE A 181 -13.93 5.69 5.77
N SER A 182 -14.22 6.13 6.97
CA SER A 182 -14.48 5.32 8.16
C SER A 182 -15.50 6.02 9.06
N ARG A 183 -16.02 5.33 10.08
CA ARG A 183 -16.99 5.92 10.99
C ARG A 183 -16.38 7.01 11.90
N ARG A 184 -15.08 6.89 12.18
CA ARG A 184 -14.32 7.84 13.00
C ARG A 184 -13.12 8.36 12.21
N LYS A 185 -12.63 9.54 12.55
CA LYS A 185 -11.49 10.16 11.86
C LYS A 185 -10.17 9.42 12.07
N SER A 186 -10.05 8.61 13.12
CA SER A 186 -8.83 7.92 13.52
C SER A 186 -9.18 6.60 14.21
N GLN A 187 -8.24 5.64 14.18
CA GLN A 187 -8.31 4.34 14.86
C GLN A 187 -9.60 3.56 14.57
N ASP A 188 -10.05 3.56 13.33
CA ASP A 188 -11.21 2.80 12.88
C ASP A 188 -10.88 2.01 11.62
N ILE A 189 -11.59 0.92 11.40
CA ILE A 189 -11.48 0.12 10.18
C ILE A 189 -12.10 0.90 9.03
N ALA A 190 -11.38 1.06 7.94
CA ALA A 190 -11.88 1.72 6.74
C ALA A 190 -13.12 1.00 6.19
N LYS A 191 -14.07 1.77 5.71
CA LYS A 191 -15.26 1.29 4.98
C LYS A 191 -15.07 1.35 3.48
N VAL A 192 -14.34 2.37 3.03
CA VAL A 192 -13.94 2.57 1.64
C VAL A 192 -12.57 3.22 1.64
N ILE A 193 -11.71 2.74 0.76
CA ILE A 193 -10.41 3.32 0.46
C ILE A 193 -10.34 3.50 -1.06
N ALA A 194 -9.84 4.65 -1.51
CA ALA A 194 -9.47 4.88 -2.90
C ALA A 194 -8.03 5.41 -2.96
N GLY A 195 -7.21 4.79 -3.80
CA GLY A 195 -5.92 5.31 -4.24
C GLY A 195 -6.02 5.71 -5.71
N ALA A 196 -5.38 6.81 -6.09
CA ALA A 196 -5.32 7.27 -7.47
C ALA A 196 -3.90 7.69 -7.82
N VAL A 197 -3.47 7.33 -9.03
CA VAL A 197 -2.27 7.87 -9.67
C VAL A 197 -2.69 8.36 -11.05
N VAL A 198 -2.46 9.64 -11.33
CA VAL A 198 -2.85 10.28 -12.59
C VAL A 198 -1.60 10.78 -13.30
N THR A 199 -1.50 10.55 -14.60
CA THR A 199 -0.50 11.18 -15.48
C THR A 199 -1.23 12.20 -16.36
N VAL A 200 -0.72 13.41 -16.45
CA VAL A 200 -1.33 14.48 -17.24
C VAL A 200 -0.45 14.93 -18.41
N ASP A 201 -1.08 15.48 -19.42
CA ASP A 201 -0.39 16.20 -20.48
C ASP A 201 -0.05 17.64 -20.07
N LYS A 202 0.65 18.37 -20.94
CA LYS A 202 1.01 19.79 -20.73
C LYS A 202 -0.18 20.74 -20.55
N LYS A 203 -1.40 20.28 -20.82
CA LYS A 203 -2.65 21.05 -20.65
C LYS A 203 -3.41 20.62 -19.41
N GLY A 204 -2.83 19.77 -18.54
CA GLY A 204 -3.47 19.23 -17.34
C GLY A 204 -4.57 18.19 -17.64
N ARG A 205 -4.62 17.59 -18.83
CA ARG A 205 -5.59 16.56 -19.18
C ARG A 205 -5.02 15.18 -18.88
N CYS A 206 -5.85 14.31 -18.35
CA CYS A 206 -5.50 12.94 -18.01
C CYS A 206 -5.04 12.13 -19.23
N LEU A 207 -3.78 11.71 -19.25
CA LEU A 207 -3.25 10.75 -20.21
C LEU A 207 -3.54 9.31 -19.77
N SER A 208 -3.35 9.05 -18.48
CA SER A 208 -3.63 7.76 -17.87
C SER A 208 -4.00 7.93 -16.40
N ALA A 209 -4.81 7.02 -15.89
CA ALA A 209 -5.11 6.96 -14.47
C ALA A 209 -5.18 5.52 -13.98
N VAL A 210 -4.55 5.25 -12.85
CA VAL A 210 -4.65 4.00 -12.12
C VAL A 210 -5.42 4.28 -10.83
N ILE A 211 -6.57 3.63 -10.68
CA ILE A 211 -7.40 3.75 -9.48
C ILE A 211 -7.41 2.41 -8.77
N SER A 212 -7.18 2.41 -7.48
CA SER A 212 -7.33 1.25 -6.61
C SER A 212 -8.43 1.46 -5.57
N LEU A 213 -9.08 0.38 -5.19
CA LEU A 213 -10.16 0.35 -4.20
C LEU A 213 -9.84 -0.67 -3.11
N GLY A 214 -9.99 -0.27 -1.86
CA GLY A 214 -9.82 -1.13 -0.69
C GLY A 214 -11.07 -1.12 0.20
N ALA A 215 -11.17 -2.09 1.10
CA ALA A 215 -12.26 -2.31 2.05
C ALA A 215 -13.63 -2.65 1.41
N LEU A 216 -13.69 -2.89 0.12
CA LEU A 216 -14.92 -3.23 -0.62
C LEU A 216 -14.98 -4.72 -0.97
N ASN A 217 -13.86 -5.29 -1.34
CA ASN A 217 -13.69 -6.70 -1.72
C ASN A 217 -12.88 -7.49 -0.69
N ALA A 218 -12.63 -8.76 -0.98
CA ALA A 218 -11.75 -9.61 -0.16
C ALA A 218 -10.31 -9.07 -0.07
N THR A 219 -9.88 -8.37 -1.12
CA THR A 219 -8.55 -7.72 -1.21
C THR A 219 -8.71 -6.34 -1.85
N ALA A 220 -7.66 -5.53 -1.82
CA ALA A 220 -7.59 -4.34 -2.65
C ALA A 220 -7.62 -4.74 -4.13
N VAL A 221 -8.33 -3.98 -4.96
CA VAL A 221 -8.49 -4.22 -6.39
C VAL A 221 -8.21 -2.95 -7.20
N LEU A 222 -7.77 -3.14 -8.44
CA LEU A 222 -7.71 -2.04 -9.41
C LEU A 222 -9.09 -1.82 -10.03
N ALA A 223 -9.39 -0.56 -10.38
CA ALA A 223 -10.63 -0.15 -11.03
C ALA A 223 -10.37 0.48 -12.40
N PRO A 224 -9.94 -0.29 -13.40
CA PRO A 224 -9.62 0.23 -14.73
C PRO A 224 -10.84 0.85 -15.43
N SER A 225 -12.06 0.43 -15.12
CA SER A 225 -13.27 0.94 -15.79
C SER A 225 -13.44 2.45 -15.62
N ILE A 226 -13.03 3.03 -14.48
CA ILE A 226 -13.07 4.47 -14.28
C ILE A 226 -11.81 5.13 -14.84
N GLY A 227 -10.64 4.53 -14.69
CA GLY A 227 -9.39 5.04 -15.25
C GLY A 227 -9.47 5.30 -16.75
N GLU A 228 -10.08 4.37 -17.50
CA GLU A 228 -10.30 4.54 -18.95
C GLU A 228 -11.28 5.67 -19.28
N ARG A 229 -12.30 5.88 -18.46
CA ARG A 229 -13.33 6.91 -18.71
C ARG A 229 -12.84 8.33 -18.50
N ILE A 230 -11.85 8.54 -17.64
CA ILE A 230 -11.33 9.88 -17.36
C ILE A 230 -10.19 10.30 -18.29
N LYS A 231 -9.74 9.44 -19.20
CA LYS A 231 -8.74 9.80 -20.21
C LYS A 231 -9.21 10.98 -21.08
N GLY A 232 -8.35 11.95 -21.26
CA GLY A 232 -8.61 13.17 -22.00
C GLY A 232 -9.39 14.25 -21.23
N LEU A 233 -9.89 13.94 -20.03
CA LEU A 233 -10.61 14.89 -19.19
C LEU A 233 -9.64 15.74 -18.36
N GLY A 234 -10.05 16.98 -18.08
CA GLY A 234 -9.42 17.82 -17.08
C GLY A 234 -9.87 17.44 -15.66
N ARG A 235 -9.27 18.09 -14.64
CA ARG A 235 -9.52 17.82 -13.22
C ARG A 235 -11.01 17.83 -12.87
N ASP A 236 -11.70 18.94 -13.14
CA ASP A 236 -13.10 19.10 -12.76
C ASP A 236 -14.03 18.11 -13.45
N GLU A 237 -13.78 17.85 -14.74
CA GLU A 237 -14.55 16.88 -15.53
C GLU A 237 -14.36 15.45 -14.99
N ALA A 238 -13.13 15.08 -14.63
CA ALA A 238 -12.80 13.77 -14.06
C ALA A 238 -13.47 13.57 -12.69
N ILE A 239 -13.46 14.60 -11.82
CA ILE A 239 -14.14 14.59 -10.52
C ILE A 239 -15.65 14.45 -10.68
N GLN A 240 -16.28 15.24 -11.57
CA GLN A 240 -17.71 15.16 -11.83
C GLN A 240 -18.15 13.81 -12.39
N LEU A 241 -17.30 13.18 -13.21
CA LEU A 241 -17.53 11.82 -13.69
C LEU A 241 -17.43 10.82 -12.54
N ALA A 242 -16.40 10.91 -11.71
CA ALA A 242 -16.18 10.00 -10.58
C ALA A 242 -17.33 10.02 -9.58
N LEU A 243 -17.90 11.18 -9.30
CA LEU A 243 -19.06 11.34 -8.39
C LEU A 243 -20.31 10.60 -8.90
N LYS A 244 -20.40 10.32 -10.20
CA LYS A 244 -21.58 9.71 -10.83
C LYS A 244 -21.36 8.31 -11.34
N PHE A 245 -20.09 7.84 -11.40
CA PHE A 245 -19.72 6.55 -11.96
C PHE A 245 -19.22 5.59 -10.89
N PHE A 246 -20.04 4.58 -10.59
CA PHE A 246 -19.62 3.49 -9.71
C PHE A 246 -18.87 2.41 -10.54
N PRO A 247 -17.59 2.11 -10.23
CA PRO A 247 -16.83 1.14 -11.00
C PRO A 247 -17.31 -0.29 -10.73
N ARG A 248 -17.45 -1.08 -11.80
CA ARG A 248 -17.89 -2.47 -11.72
C ARG A 248 -16.96 -3.37 -10.90
N GLU A 249 -15.69 -3.01 -10.81
CA GLU A 249 -14.64 -3.74 -10.08
C GLU A 249 -14.81 -3.61 -8.55
N ALA A 250 -15.61 -2.67 -8.08
CA ALA A 250 -15.90 -2.48 -6.65
C ALA A 250 -16.64 -3.66 -5.99
N GLY A 251 -17.33 -4.50 -6.78
CA GLY A 251 -17.81 -5.82 -6.37
C GLY A 251 -18.69 -5.87 -5.12
N LEU A 252 -19.51 -4.83 -4.85
CA LEU A 252 -20.32 -4.77 -3.63
C LEU A 252 -21.35 -5.88 -3.58
N ARG A 253 -21.42 -6.56 -2.43
CA ARG A 253 -22.47 -7.52 -2.13
C ARG A 253 -23.79 -6.79 -1.88
N GLU A 254 -24.92 -7.42 -2.23
CA GLU A 254 -26.24 -6.95 -1.85
C GLU A 254 -26.34 -6.84 -0.33
N SER A 255 -26.69 -5.66 0.16
CA SER A 255 -26.86 -5.38 1.59
C SER A 255 -27.66 -4.10 1.79
N TYR A 256 -28.24 -3.94 2.99
CA TYR A 256 -28.91 -2.71 3.39
C TYR A 256 -28.04 -1.44 3.20
N PHE A 257 -26.71 -1.58 3.29
CA PHE A 257 -25.76 -0.47 3.15
C PHE A 257 -25.19 -0.32 1.74
N LYS A 258 -25.68 -1.05 0.73
CA LYS A 258 -25.13 -1.03 -0.64
C LYS A 258 -25.10 0.37 -1.21
N ARG A 259 -26.23 1.09 -1.20
CA ARG A 259 -26.33 2.46 -1.72
C ARG A 259 -25.36 3.41 -1.02
N TYR A 260 -25.27 3.34 0.30
CA TYR A 260 -24.31 4.14 1.08
C TYR A 260 -22.86 3.86 0.64
N LYS A 261 -22.52 2.60 0.45
CA LYS A 261 -21.17 2.22 -0.02
C LYS A 261 -20.90 2.68 -1.45
N GLU A 262 -21.88 2.61 -2.33
CA GLU A 262 -21.77 3.13 -3.71
C GLU A 262 -21.48 4.64 -3.70
N GLU A 263 -22.27 5.43 -3.02
CA GLU A 263 -22.08 6.87 -2.89
C GLU A 263 -20.73 7.21 -2.23
N THR A 264 -20.36 6.50 -1.16
CA THR A 264 -19.08 6.70 -0.47
C THR A 264 -17.89 6.33 -1.36
N THR A 265 -18.02 5.30 -2.20
CA THR A 265 -16.97 4.90 -3.14
C THR A 265 -16.75 5.96 -4.22
N CYS A 266 -17.82 6.48 -4.80
CA CYS A 266 -17.75 7.57 -5.77
C CYS A 266 -17.08 8.82 -5.16
N ASN A 267 -17.45 9.19 -3.95
CA ASN A 267 -16.84 10.30 -3.22
C ASN A 267 -15.34 10.04 -2.93
N ALA A 268 -14.98 8.82 -2.53
CA ALA A 268 -13.60 8.47 -2.26
C ALA A 268 -12.73 8.55 -3.53
N ILE A 269 -13.24 8.07 -4.66
CA ILE A 269 -12.54 8.18 -5.94
C ILE A 269 -12.38 9.65 -6.34
N ALA A 270 -13.44 10.45 -6.21
CA ALA A 270 -13.42 11.88 -6.54
C ALA A 270 -12.39 12.63 -5.68
N GLU A 271 -12.35 12.39 -4.36
CA GLU A 271 -11.36 13.00 -3.45
C GLU A 271 -9.93 12.55 -3.80
N ALA A 272 -9.71 11.28 -4.10
CA ALA A 272 -8.40 10.78 -4.49
C ALA A 272 -7.94 11.38 -5.83
N LEU A 273 -8.82 11.49 -6.82
CA LEU A 273 -8.53 12.14 -8.09
C LEU A 273 -8.23 13.62 -7.93
N ASP A 274 -9.03 14.34 -7.14
CA ASP A 274 -8.82 15.76 -6.86
C ASP A 274 -7.42 16.02 -6.29
N MET A 275 -7.01 15.21 -5.32
CA MET A 275 -5.67 15.28 -4.73
C MET A 275 -4.58 14.94 -5.75
N ALA A 276 -4.77 13.90 -6.58
CA ALA A 276 -3.80 13.50 -7.58
C ALA A 276 -3.58 14.56 -8.66
N PHE A 277 -4.65 15.16 -9.18
CA PHE A 277 -4.53 16.28 -10.13
C PHE A 277 -3.87 17.50 -9.48
N ALA A 278 -4.25 17.85 -8.25
CA ALA A 278 -3.63 18.99 -7.54
C ALA A 278 -2.13 18.79 -7.29
N GLU A 279 -1.65 17.55 -7.17
CA GLU A 279 -0.22 17.27 -7.05
C GLU A 279 0.53 17.54 -8.37
N THR A 280 -0.06 17.22 -9.54
CA THR A 280 0.55 17.53 -10.84
C THR A 280 0.68 19.05 -11.07
N GLU A 281 -0.29 19.84 -10.63
CA GLU A 281 -0.25 21.30 -10.72
C GLU A 281 0.87 21.90 -9.86
N ARG A 282 1.19 21.30 -8.70
CA ARG A 282 2.30 21.74 -7.81
C ARG A 282 3.67 21.39 -8.37
N GLY A 283 3.80 20.33 -9.15
CA GLY A 283 5.05 19.93 -9.82
C GLY A 283 5.61 21.04 -10.68
N ASP A 284 4.76 21.77 -11.39
CA ASP A 284 5.16 22.93 -12.20
C ASP A 284 5.72 24.10 -11.38
N LEU A 285 5.26 24.28 -10.14
CA LEU A 285 5.72 25.32 -9.22
C LEU A 285 7.07 24.98 -8.55
N CYS A 286 7.33 23.71 -8.23
CA CYS A 286 8.59 23.29 -7.62
C CYS A 286 9.79 23.37 -8.58
N TYR A 287 9.59 23.13 -9.87
CA TYR A 287 10.64 23.27 -10.88
C TYR A 287 10.97 24.73 -11.21
N ALA A 288 10.02 25.66 -11.07
CA ALA A 288 10.26 27.08 -11.26
C ALA A 288 11.04 27.75 -10.10
N CYS A 289 11.00 27.16 -8.89
CA CYS A 289 11.73 27.67 -7.71
C CYS A 289 13.11 27.04 -7.52
N GLY A 290 13.48 26.03 -8.29
CA GLY A 290 14.76 25.30 -8.19
C GLY A 290 15.92 25.89 -8.99
N SER A 291 15.75 27.08 -9.58
CA SER A 291 16.80 27.82 -10.31
C SER A 291 17.04 29.22 -9.70
N LEU A 292 17.37 29.27 -8.42
CA LEU A 292 18.01 30.44 -7.79
C LEU A 292 19.25 29.99 -7.02
#